data_87e26dc6f31369803fe46f7817a62637
#
_entry.id   87e26dc6f31369803fe46f7817a62637
#
_cell.length_a   1.000
_cell.length_b   1.000
_cell.length_c   1.000
_cell.angle_alpha   90.00
_cell.angle_beta   90.00
_cell.angle_gamma   90.00
#
_symmetry.space_group_name_H-M   'P 1'
#
loop_
_entity.id
_entity.type
_entity.pdbx_description
1 polymer ?
#
loop_
_entity_poly.entity_id
_entity_poly.type
_entity_poly.pdbx_seq_one_letter_code
_entity_poly.pdbx_strand_id
1 'polypeptide(L)'
;MNKQQLYNILFNHSLTRFFLFTTLIIIHTFNQELNSQENFTIVIDPGHGGKDPGRANESGVVEKDIVLNISIMLAEMLKNDGNEVILTRDKDIFLSLRKRANIANEADADLFISIHCNAWHKESVYGSETFIYGLHVNDANFQVALKENEVIFLEENYEENYKGFNPNSPESLIGLTLMQEEYLDQSILLASYIQNNFTNVLKRKNRGVKQ
;
A
#
# COMPACT_ATOMS: atom_id res chain seq x y z
N MET A 1 33.79 -63.66 9.80
CA MET A 1 32.51 -62.97 9.54
C MET A 1 31.75 -63.73 8.49
N ASN A 2 30.52 -64.16 8.79
CA ASN A 2 29.75 -64.92 7.80
C ASN A 2 29.05 -63.97 6.80
N LYS A 3 28.62 -64.55 5.63
CA LYS A 3 27.98 -63.75 4.53
C LYS A 3 26.77 -62.95 5.03
N GLN A 4 26.01 -63.48 6.00
CA GLN A 4 24.82 -62.86 6.57
C GLN A 4 25.17 -61.62 7.42
N GLN A 5 26.26 -61.65 8.16
CA GLN A 5 26.73 -60.50 8.94
C GLN A 5 27.20 -59.37 8.03
N LEU A 6 27.91 -59.68 6.94
CA LEU A 6 28.35 -58.72 5.96
C LEU A 6 27.16 -58.04 5.24
N TYR A 7 26.16 -58.85 4.85
CA TYR A 7 24.94 -58.34 4.22
C TYR A 7 24.16 -57.38 5.13
N ASN A 8 24.00 -57.72 6.40
CA ASN A 8 23.30 -56.89 7.37
C ASN A 8 24.03 -55.54 7.64
N ILE A 9 25.36 -55.55 7.66
CA ILE A 9 26.16 -54.35 7.79
C ILE A 9 25.99 -53.44 6.58
N LEU A 10 26.11 -53.98 5.35
CA LEU A 10 25.98 -53.24 4.12
C LEU A 10 24.56 -52.69 3.92
N PHE A 11 23.56 -53.47 4.26
CA PHE A 11 22.15 -53.07 4.16
C PHE A 11 21.79 -51.97 5.15
N ASN A 12 22.25 -52.08 6.41
CA ASN A 12 22.06 -51.02 7.41
C ASN A 12 22.75 -49.71 7.02
N HIS A 13 23.97 -49.79 6.45
CA HIS A 13 24.65 -48.59 5.96
C HIS A 13 23.97 -47.93 4.73
N SER A 14 23.34 -48.73 3.89
CA SER A 14 22.58 -48.21 2.76
C SER A 14 21.29 -47.53 3.24
N LEU A 15 20.58 -48.16 4.19
CA LEU A 15 19.35 -47.64 4.76
C LEU A 15 19.59 -46.33 5.53
N THR A 16 20.65 -46.29 6.36
CA THR A 16 21.02 -45.03 7.08
C THR A 16 21.43 -43.91 6.13
N ARG A 17 22.14 -44.20 5.04
CA ARG A 17 22.46 -43.20 4.02
C ARG A 17 21.21 -42.67 3.29
N PHE A 18 20.26 -43.56 3.00
CA PHE A 18 18.98 -43.18 2.39
C PHE A 18 18.17 -42.28 3.32
N PHE A 19 18.05 -42.61 4.61
CA PHE A 19 17.37 -41.78 5.60
C PHE A 19 18.06 -40.41 5.80
N LEU A 20 19.40 -40.38 5.87
CA LEU A 20 20.15 -39.12 5.95
C LEU A 20 19.95 -38.25 4.73
N PHE A 21 19.89 -38.83 3.54
CA PHE A 21 19.67 -38.08 2.29
C PHE A 21 18.25 -37.54 2.20
N THR A 22 17.24 -38.32 2.58
CA THR A 22 15.85 -37.87 2.61
C THR A 22 15.60 -36.78 3.65
N THR A 23 16.19 -36.89 4.85
CA THR A 23 16.10 -35.82 5.87
C THR A 23 16.78 -34.54 5.42
N LEU A 24 17.92 -34.64 4.73
CA LEU A 24 18.61 -33.47 4.19
C LEU A 24 17.77 -32.75 3.11
N ILE A 25 17.09 -33.48 2.24
CA ILE A 25 16.18 -32.93 1.24
C ILE A 25 14.98 -32.27 1.93
N ILE A 26 14.37 -32.89 2.93
CA ILE A 26 13.24 -32.32 3.67
C ILE A 26 13.65 -31.05 4.40
N ILE A 27 14.81 -31.03 5.04
CA ILE A 27 15.34 -29.82 5.68
C ILE A 27 15.61 -28.72 4.65
N HIS A 28 16.11 -29.08 3.48
CA HIS A 28 16.39 -28.08 2.42
C HIS A 28 15.12 -27.48 1.84
N THR A 29 14.09 -28.31 1.56
CA THR A 29 12.79 -27.83 1.07
C THR A 29 12.08 -26.98 2.13
N PHE A 30 12.11 -27.39 3.40
CA PHE A 30 11.52 -26.63 4.50
C PHE A 30 12.20 -25.27 4.72
N ASN A 31 13.53 -25.18 4.55
CA ASN A 31 14.24 -23.92 4.62
C ASN A 31 13.97 -23.01 3.42
N GLN A 32 13.64 -23.56 2.24
CA GLN A 32 13.22 -22.77 1.09
C GLN A 32 11.84 -22.13 1.30
N GLU A 33 10.89 -22.85 1.88
CA GLU A 33 9.57 -22.30 2.22
C GLU A 33 9.64 -21.23 3.31
N LEU A 34 10.54 -21.41 4.30
CA LEU A 34 10.75 -20.40 5.36
C LEU A 34 11.41 -19.11 4.89
N ASN A 35 12.09 -19.13 3.75
CA ASN A 35 12.77 -17.97 3.16
C ASN A 35 12.04 -17.35 1.96
N SER A 36 10.85 -17.82 1.61
CA SER A 36 10.01 -17.13 0.64
C SER A 36 9.40 -15.89 1.32
N GLN A 37 10.15 -14.81 1.37
CA GLN A 37 9.57 -13.49 1.63
C GLN A 37 8.60 -13.24 0.48
N GLU A 38 7.31 -13.17 0.77
CA GLU A 38 6.32 -12.76 -0.22
C GLU A 38 6.65 -11.32 -0.62
N ASN A 39 7.01 -11.14 -1.88
CA ASN A 39 7.24 -9.82 -2.43
C ASN A 39 5.88 -9.24 -2.85
N PHE A 40 5.55 -8.08 -2.33
CA PHE A 40 4.32 -7.36 -2.69
C PHE A 40 4.58 -6.42 -3.86
N THR A 41 3.59 -6.28 -4.73
CA THR A 41 3.52 -5.19 -5.71
C THR A 41 2.81 -4.01 -5.06
N ILE A 42 3.57 -2.96 -4.77
CA ILE A 42 3.07 -1.79 -4.04
C ILE A 42 3.06 -0.59 -4.99
N VAL A 43 1.90 0.03 -5.18
CA VAL A 43 1.80 1.30 -5.88
C VAL A 43 1.73 2.44 -4.87
N ILE A 44 2.66 3.38 -4.97
CA ILE A 44 2.68 4.61 -4.17
C ILE A 44 2.25 5.77 -5.07
N ASP A 45 1.27 6.51 -4.60
CA ASP A 45 0.69 7.65 -5.30
C ASP A 45 1.02 8.96 -4.59
N PRO A 46 2.06 9.69 -5.04
CA PRO A 46 2.28 11.06 -4.58
C PRO A 46 1.13 11.95 -5.07
N GLY A 47 0.30 12.47 -4.17
CA GLY A 47 -0.82 13.33 -4.53
C GLY A 47 -0.40 14.54 -5.35
N HIS A 48 -1.35 15.13 -6.09
CA HIS A 48 -1.13 16.34 -6.90
C HIS A 48 -0.05 16.19 -7.99
N GLY A 49 0.53 17.30 -8.47
CA GLY A 49 1.61 17.34 -9.45
C GLY A 49 1.31 18.19 -10.69
N GLY A 50 2.35 18.71 -11.32
CA GLY A 50 2.25 19.59 -12.48
C GLY A 50 1.43 20.84 -12.19
N LYS A 51 0.33 21.01 -12.93
CA LYS A 51 -0.61 22.14 -12.80
C LYS A 51 -1.44 22.12 -11.51
N ASP A 52 -1.45 21.01 -10.79
CA ASP A 52 -2.10 20.87 -9.50
C ASP A 52 -1.05 20.96 -8.38
N PRO A 53 -0.92 22.08 -7.69
CA PRO A 53 0.08 22.24 -6.64
C PRO A 53 -0.31 21.57 -5.32
N GLY A 54 -1.57 21.18 -5.13
CA GLY A 54 -2.12 20.86 -3.83
C GLY A 54 -2.17 22.11 -2.93
N ARG A 55 -1.93 21.95 -1.66
CA ARG A 55 -1.88 23.06 -0.71
C ARG A 55 -0.52 23.76 -0.76
N ALA A 56 -0.55 25.09 -0.61
CA ALA A 56 0.64 25.90 -0.42
C ALA A 56 0.57 26.57 0.95
N ASN A 57 1.72 26.66 1.63
CA ASN A 57 1.83 27.48 2.83
C ASN A 57 2.27 28.91 2.49
N GLU A 58 2.26 29.79 3.49
CA GLU A 58 2.67 31.20 3.33
C GLU A 58 4.13 31.37 2.89
N SER A 59 4.99 30.38 3.15
CA SER A 59 6.40 30.37 2.74
C SER A 59 6.61 29.86 1.31
N GLY A 60 5.55 29.52 0.57
CA GLY A 60 5.62 29.04 -0.81
C GLY A 60 5.97 27.55 -0.95
N VAL A 61 6.01 26.81 0.13
CA VAL A 61 6.16 25.33 0.08
C VAL A 61 4.83 24.74 -0.35
N VAL A 62 4.85 23.91 -1.39
CA VAL A 62 3.67 23.29 -1.96
C VAL A 62 3.61 21.79 -1.65
N GLU A 63 2.41 21.29 -1.49
CA GLU A 63 2.14 19.90 -1.11
C GLU A 63 2.74 18.92 -2.10
N LYS A 64 2.56 19.13 -3.41
CA LYS A 64 3.05 18.22 -4.45
C LYS A 64 4.54 17.86 -4.35
N ASP A 65 5.37 18.80 -3.86
CA ASP A 65 6.81 18.60 -3.71
C ASP A 65 7.14 17.80 -2.46
N ILE A 66 6.42 18.05 -1.36
CA ILE A 66 6.57 17.32 -0.10
C ILE A 66 6.21 15.85 -0.30
N VAL A 67 5.02 15.59 -0.86
CA VAL A 67 4.53 14.23 -1.02
C VAL A 67 5.35 13.45 -2.03
N LEU A 68 5.89 14.09 -3.08
CA LEU A 68 6.79 13.46 -4.03
C LEU A 68 8.08 12.98 -3.35
N ASN A 69 8.71 13.85 -2.56
CA ASN A 69 9.94 13.51 -1.85
C ASN A 69 9.72 12.37 -0.83
N ILE A 70 8.64 12.42 -0.06
CA ILE A 70 8.29 11.35 0.88
C ILE A 70 8.06 10.03 0.15
N SER A 71 7.33 10.06 -0.97
CA SER A 71 7.01 8.87 -1.76
C SER A 71 8.23 8.23 -2.38
N ILE A 72 9.18 9.03 -2.89
CA ILE A 72 10.45 8.51 -3.43
C ILE A 72 11.26 7.82 -2.32
N MET A 73 11.39 8.45 -1.15
CA MET A 73 12.11 7.85 -0.02
C MET A 73 11.45 6.55 0.45
N LEU A 74 10.12 6.53 0.54
CA LEU A 74 9.36 5.33 0.92
C LEU A 74 9.54 4.22 -0.12
N ALA A 75 9.48 4.56 -1.42
CA ALA A 75 9.67 3.60 -2.50
C ALA A 75 11.07 2.95 -2.45
N GLU A 76 12.11 3.74 -2.17
CA GLU A 76 13.48 3.21 -2.02
C GLU A 76 13.58 2.25 -0.83
N MET A 77 12.98 2.58 0.30
CA MET A 77 12.98 1.72 1.49
C MET A 77 12.27 0.39 1.20
N LEU A 78 11.07 0.42 0.63
CA LEU A 78 10.29 -0.78 0.33
C LEU A 78 10.94 -1.66 -0.75
N LYS A 79 11.62 -1.07 -1.74
CA LYS A 79 12.43 -1.81 -2.72
C LYS A 79 13.61 -2.52 -2.07
N ASN A 80 14.28 -1.88 -1.13
CA ASN A 80 15.37 -2.49 -0.38
C ASN A 80 14.91 -3.66 0.50
N ASP A 81 13.64 -3.64 0.92
CA ASP A 81 12.99 -4.74 1.64
C ASP A 81 12.48 -5.86 0.70
N GLY A 82 12.75 -5.77 -0.61
CA GLY A 82 12.48 -6.82 -1.60
C GLY A 82 11.13 -6.71 -2.31
N ASN A 83 10.35 -5.63 -2.09
CA ASN A 83 9.06 -5.46 -2.76
C ASN A 83 9.23 -4.87 -4.17
N GLU A 84 8.27 -5.17 -5.06
CA GLU A 84 8.09 -4.43 -6.28
C GLU A 84 7.36 -3.13 -5.99
N VAL A 85 7.95 -1.98 -6.32
CA VAL A 85 7.35 -0.68 -6.01
C VAL A 85 7.27 0.20 -7.23
N ILE A 86 6.06 0.65 -7.52
CA ILE A 86 5.71 1.52 -8.63
C ILE A 86 5.23 2.86 -8.08
N LEU A 87 5.80 3.95 -8.56
CA LEU A 87 5.30 5.31 -8.29
C LEU A 87 4.33 5.71 -9.40
N THR A 88 3.17 6.27 -9.07
CA THR A 88 2.26 6.83 -10.09
C THR A 88 2.91 7.98 -10.82
N ARG A 89 3.72 8.79 -10.12
CA ARG A 89 4.64 9.79 -10.67
C ARG A 89 5.94 9.83 -9.89
N ASP A 90 7.04 10.02 -10.59
CA ASP A 90 8.40 10.15 -10.06
C ASP A 90 8.98 11.56 -10.25
N LYS A 91 8.18 12.47 -10.80
CA LYS A 91 8.53 13.86 -11.09
C LYS A 91 7.30 14.76 -11.02
N ASP A 92 7.50 16.08 -11.18
CA ASP A 92 6.43 17.07 -11.16
C ASP A 92 5.62 17.05 -12.46
N ILE A 93 4.70 16.09 -12.58
CA ILE A 93 3.75 15.97 -13.70
C ILE A 93 2.33 15.84 -13.16
N PHE A 94 1.38 16.33 -13.95
CA PHE A 94 -0.04 16.15 -13.66
C PHE A 94 -0.52 14.77 -14.10
N LEU A 95 -1.23 14.07 -13.23
CA LEU A 95 -1.94 12.83 -13.54
C LEU A 95 -3.38 12.95 -13.08
N SER A 96 -4.32 12.55 -13.96
CA SER A 96 -5.72 12.42 -13.59
C SER A 96 -5.94 11.34 -12.55
N LEU A 97 -7.00 11.41 -11.75
CA LEU A 97 -7.33 10.39 -10.75
C LEU A 97 -7.51 9.02 -11.40
N ARG A 98 -8.16 9.00 -12.57
CA ARG A 98 -8.35 7.77 -13.34
C ARG A 98 -7.02 7.13 -13.77
N LYS A 99 -6.04 7.95 -14.20
CA LYS A 99 -4.72 7.43 -14.59
C LYS A 99 -3.97 6.83 -13.41
N ARG A 100 -4.07 7.42 -12.21
CA ARG A 100 -3.49 6.88 -10.97
C ARG A 100 -4.07 5.51 -10.64
N ALA A 101 -5.41 5.38 -10.66
CA ALA A 101 -6.09 4.11 -10.46
C ALA A 101 -5.73 3.06 -11.53
N ASN A 102 -5.63 3.47 -12.79
CA ASN A 102 -5.25 2.56 -13.87
C ASN A 102 -3.84 2.00 -13.69
N ILE A 103 -2.87 2.81 -13.24
CA ILE A 103 -1.50 2.34 -12.94
C ILE A 103 -1.53 1.21 -11.91
N ALA A 104 -2.32 1.36 -10.85
CA ALA A 104 -2.44 0.33 -9.82
C ALA A 104 -3.11 -0.95 -10.34
N ASN A 105 -4.19 -0.79 -11.12
CA ASN A 105 -4.94 -1.91 -11.69
C ASN A 105 -4.12 -2.66 -12.76
N GLU A 106 -3.40 -1.93 -13.62
CA GLU A 106 -2.54 -2.51 -14.66
C GLU A 106 -1.33 -3.26 -14.07
N ALA A 107 -0.90 -2.85 -12.89
CA ALA A 107 0.19 -3.50 -12.14
C ALA A 107 -0.29 -4.70 -11.30
N ASP A 108 -1.61 -4.97 -11.23
CA ASP A 108 -2.19 -5.96 -10.31
C ASP A 108 -1.67 -5.79 -8.88
N ALA A 109 -1.72 -4.55 -8.39
CA ALA A 109 -1.08 -4.16 -7.15
C ALA A 109 -1.76 -4.77 -5.92
N ASP A 110 -0.97 -5.36 -5.04
CA ASP A 110 -1.42 -5.87 -3.73
C ASP A 110 -1.78 -4.73 -2.77
N LEU A 111 -1.14 -3.56 -2.94
CA LEU A 111 -1.34 -2.41 -2.08
C LEU A 111 -1.22 -1.09 -2.85
N PHE A 112 -2.18 -0.21 -2.66
CA PHE A 112 -2.16 1.18 -3.13
C PHE A 112 -2.06 2.13 -1.95
N ILE A 113 -1.04 3.02 -1.94
CA ILE A 113 -0.82 4.02 -0.90
C ILE A 113 -0.79 5.39 -1.54
N SER A 114 -1.78 6.24 -1.24
CA SER A 114 -1.76 7.65 -1.63
C SER A 114 -1.27 8.52 -0.48
N ILE A 115 -0.40 9.48 -0.78
CA ILE A 115 0.24 10.36 0.19
C ILE A 115 -0.15 11.80 -0.09
N HIS A 116 -0.75 12.45 0.91
CA HIS A 116 -1.24 13.82 0.88
C HIS A 116 -0.85 14.61 2.13
N CYS A 117 -0.97 15.93 2.07
CA CYS A 117 -0.87 16.83 3.22
C CYS A 117 -2.21 17.51 3.43
N ASN A 118 -3.03 16.99 4.35
CA ASN A 118 -4.32 17.62 4.66
C ASN A 118 -4.12 19.04 5.15
N ALA A 119 -4.95 19.95 4.68
CA ALA A 119 -4.97 21.34 5.13
C ALA A 119 -6.20 21.62 5.98
N TRP A 120 -6.00 22.45 6.99
CA TRP A 120 -7.08 22.96 7.83
C TRP A 120 -6.91 24.47 8.05
N HIS A 121 -8.01 25.18 8.21
CA HIS A 121 -8.01 26.65 8.37
C HIS A 121 -7.50 27.13 9.74
N LYS A 122 -7.16 26.23 10.68
CA LYS A 122 -6.61 26.54 11.99
C LYS A 122 -5.25 25.89 12.16
N GLU A 123 -4.22 26.68 12.42
CA GLU A 123 -2.84 26.21 12.66
C GLU A 123 -2.73 25.24 13.86
N SER A 124 -3.66 25.30 14.82
CA SER A 124 -3.70 24.38 15.95
C SER A 124 -4.02 22.93 15.55
N VAL A 125 -4.47 22.70 14.31
CA VAL A 125 -4.76 21.36 13.78
C VAL A 125 -3.49 20.82 13.10
N TYR A 126 -2.87 19.83 13.73
CA TYR A 126 -1.67 19.16 13.24
C TYR A 126 -1.70 17.68 13.62
N GLY A 127 -0.80 16.89 13.05
CA GLY A 127 -0.67 15.46 13.34
C GLY A 127 -0.75 14.61 12.07
N SER A 128 -0.84 13.30 12.27
CA SER A 128 -1.00 12.32 11.19
C SER A 128 -2.34 11.61 11.32
N GLU A 129 -2.93 11.30 10.19
CA GLU A 129 -4.10 10.45 10.06
C GLU A 129 -3.92 9.52 8.88
N THR A 130 -4.48 8.33 8.95
CA THR A 130 -4.45 7.34 7.87
C THR A 130 -5.88 7.03 7.48
N PHE A 131 -6.20 7.23 6.21
CA PHE A 131 -7.50 6.90 5.67
C PHE A 131 -7.46 5.51 5.06
N ILE A 132 -8.51 4.75 5.28
CA ILE A 132 -8.78 3.51 4.58
C ILE A 132 -10.04 3.71 3.73
N TYR A 133 -10.10 3.01 2.61
CA TYR A 133 -11.26 3.05 1.78
C TYR A 133 -12.41 2.28 2.46
N GLY A 134 -13.56 2.93 2.66
CA GLY A 134 -14.71 2.33 3.34
C GLY A 134 -15.97 3.19 3.23
N LEU A 135 -17.13 2.60 3.58
CA LEU A 135 -18.45 3.22 3.40
C LEU A 135 -18.90 4.15 4.53
N HIS A 136 -18.31 4.00 5.71
CA HIS A 136 -18.71 4.78 6.87
C HIS A 136 -17.92 6.09 6.95
N VAL A 137 -18.20 6.97 6.02
CA VAL A 137 -17.59 8.30 5.99
C VAL A 137 -18.40 9.21 6.88
N ASN A 138 -17.81 9.69 7.99
CA ASN A 138 -18.40 10.83 8.67
C ASN A 138 -18.23 12.10 7.83
N ASP A 139 -19.08 13.11 8.08
CA ASP A 139 -19.09 14.34 7.27
C ASP A 139 -17.70 15.00 7.16
N ALA A 140 -16.89 14.95 8.21
CA ALA A 140 -15.55 15.56 8.20
C ALA A 140 -14.57 14.81 7.28
N ASN A 141 -14.60 13.49 7.28
CA ASN A 141 -13.78 12.66 6.40
C ASN A 141 -14.21 12.82 4.95
N PHE A 142 -15.53 12.88 4.71
CA PHE A 142 -16.08 13.13 3.39
C PHE A 142 -15.63 14.48 2.83
N GLN A 143 -15.59 15.53 3.65
CA GLN A 143 -15.06 16.83 3.21
C GLN A 143 -13.58 16.80 2.84
N VAL A 144 -12.76 15.99 3.50
CA VAL A 144 -11.36 15.77 3.10
C VAL A 144 -11.33 15.09 1.74
N ALA A 145 -12.04 13.98 1.56
CA ALA A 145 -12.09 13.26 0.29
C ALA A 145 -12.60 14.13 -0.87
N LEU A 146 -13.62 14.95 -0.65
CA LEU A 146 -14.10 15.89 -1.66
C LEU A 146 -13.01 16.88 -2.08
N LYS A 147 -12.26 17.42 -1.12
CA LYS A 147 -11.18 18.38 -1.39
C LYS A 147 -10.04 17.76 -2.18
N GLU A 148 -9.62 16.56 -1.83
CA GLU A 148 -8.57 15.85 -2.58
C GLU A 148 -9.04 15.48 -3.99
N ASN A 149 -10.35 15.29 -4.19
CA ASN A 149 -10.96 14.99 -5.49
C ASN A 149 -11.30 16.24 -6.32
N GLU A 150 -11.16 17.47 -5.80
CA GLU A 150 -11.38 18.70 -6.57
C GLU A 150 -10.47 18.79 -7.82
N VAL A 151 -9.37 18.04 -7.85
CA VAL A 151 -8.49 17.91 -9.01
C VAL A 151 -9.20 17.45 -10.28
N ILE A 152 -10.34 16.77 -10.16
CA ILE A 152 -11.21 16.36 -11.29
C ILE A 152 -11.53 17.56 -12.19
N PHE A 153 -11.79 18.72 -11.60
CA PHE A 153 -12.11 19.95 -12.36
C PHE A 153 -10.93 20.51 -13.16
N LEU A 154 -9.70 20.03 -12.91
CA LEU A 154 -8.51 20.36 -13.70
C LEU A 154 -8.29 19.38 -14.86
N GLU A 155 -9.07 18.29 -14.94
CA GLU A 155 -8.96 17.29 -15.99
C GLU A 155 -9.70 17.75 -17.26
N GLU A 156 -9.10 17.46 -18.42
CA GLU A 156 -9.78 17.65 -19.70
C GLU A 156 -10.91 16.61 -19.83
N ASN A 157 -12.09 17.05 -20.26
CA ASN A 157 -13.27 16.17 -20.43
C ASN A 157 -13.76 15.49 -19.14
N TYR A 158 -13.61 16.14 -17.98
CA TYR A 158 -14.00 15.56 -16.70
C TYR A 158 -15.49 15.12 -16.70
N GLU A 159 -16.40 15.85 -17.35
CA GLU A 159 -17.81 15.53 -17.42
C GLU A 159 -18.07 14.20 -18.16
N GLU A 160 -17.27 13.87 -19.17
CA GLU A 160 -17.35 12.62 -19.91
C GLU A 160 -16.70 11.47 -19.14
N ASN A 161 -15.52 11.73 -18.57
CA ASN A 161 -14.72 10.74 -17.83
C ASN A 161 -15.42 10.21 -16.58
N TYR A 162 -16.22 11.07 -15.92
CA TYR A 162 -16.94 10.76 -14.67
C TYR A 162 -18.45 10.72 -14.85
N LYS A 163 -18.93 10.60 -16.10
CA LYS A 163 -20.35 10.53 -16.42
C LYS A 163 -21.02 9.33 -15.76
N GLY A 164 -22.07 9.61 -14.98
CA GLY A 164 -22.84 8.60 -14.27
C GLY A 164 -22.30 8.27 -12.86
N PHE A 165 -21.14 8.81 -12.48
CA PHE A 165 -20.71 8.74 -11.10
C PHE A 165 -21.42 9.83 -10.29
N ASN A 166 -22.27 9.42 -9.37
CA ASN A 166 -22.89 10.32 -8.40
C ASN A 166 -22.51 9.83 -6.99
N PRO A 167 -21.65 10.55 -6.27
CA PRO A 167 -21.23 10.15 -4.93
C PRO A 167 -22.40 10.09 -3.94
N ASN A 168 -23.52 10.74 -4.26
CA ASN A 168 -24.74 10.73 -3.44
C ASN A 168 -25.75 9.65 -3.87
N SER A 169 -25.40 8.79 -4.85
CA SER A 169 -26.28 7.71 -5.30
C SER A 169 -26.01 6.42 -4.52
N PRO A 170 -27.04 5.84 -3.86
CA PRO A 170 -26.91 4.56 -3.16
C PRO A 170 -26.43 3.43 -4.10
N GLU A 171 -26.82 3.44 -5.36
CA GLU A 171 -26.47 2.43 -6.35
C GLU A 171 -24.98 2.46 -6.69
N SER A 172 -24.39 3.64 -6.77
CA SER A 172 -22.93 3.80 -6.96
C SER A 172 -22.14 3.29 -5.76
N LEU A 173 -22.72 3.35 -4.56
CA LEU A 173 -22.11 2.91 -3.30
C LEU A 173 -22.17 1.38 -3.12
N ILE A 174 -23.27 0.71 -3.52
CA ILE A 174 -23.47 -0.73 -3.31
C ILE A 174 -22.41 -1.56 -4.06
N GLY A 175 -22.11 -1.22 -5.31
CA GLY A 175 -21.11 -1.93 -6.11
C GLY A 175 -19.70 -1.84 -5.51
N LEU A 176 -19.38 -0.71 -4.91
CA LEU A 176 -18.11 -0.48 -4.22
C LEU A 176 -18.01 -1.26 -2.89
N THR A 177 -19.12 -1.41 -2.17
CA THR A 177 -19.17 -2.10 -0.87
C THR A 177 -18.73 -3.55 -0.96
N LEU A 178 -19.21 -4.27 -1.98
CA LEU A 178 -18.94 -5.70 -2.13
C LEU A 178 -17.45 -5.99 -2.41
N MET A 179 -16.76 -5.08 -3.09
CA MET A 179 -15.32 -5.22 -3.36
C MET A 179 -14.43 -4.84 -2.15
N GLN A 180 -14.97 -4.08 -1.19
CA GLN A 180 -14.22 -3.56 -0.05
C GLN A 180 -14.15 -4.52 1.13
N GLU A 181 -15.15 -5.38 1.32
CA GLU A 181 -15.21 -6.26 2.50
C GLU A 181 -14.05 -7.26 2.53
N GLU A 182 -13.53 -7.66 1.37
CA GLU A 182 -12.48 -8.68 1.28
C GLU A 182 -11.14 -8.24 1.92
N TYR A 183 -10.76 -6.96 1.78
CA TYR A 183 -9.43 -6.46 2.22
C TYR A 183 -9.50 -5.41 3.34
N LEU A 184 -10.69 -5.13 3.84
CA LEU A 184 -10.92 -4.06 4.82
C LEU A 184 -10.14 -4.29 6.12
N ASP A 185 -10.18 -5.49 6.66
CA ASP A 185 -9.49 -5.84 7.92
C ASP A 185 -7.97 -5.67 7.81
N GLN A 186 -7.39 -6.05 6.68
CA GLN A 186 -5.96 -5.88 6.39
C GLN A 186 -5.59 -4.41 6.27
N SER A 187 -6.43 -3.62 5.59
CA SER A 187 -6.26 -2.17 5.47
C SER A 187 -6.34 -1.46 6.83
N ILE A 188 -7.29 -1.85 7.70
CA ILE A 188 -7.40 -1.34 9.08
C ILE A 188 -6.14 -1.68 9.89
N LEU A 189 -5.66 -2.91 9.79
CA LEU A 189 -4.48 -3.36 10.51
C LEU A 189 -3.24 -2.57 10.08
N LEU A 190 -2.99 -2.44 8.78
CA LEU A 190 -1.88 -1.66 8.24
C LEU A 190 -1.96 -0.19 8.67
N ALA A 191 -3.12 0.44 8.52
CA ALA A 191 -3.35 1.82 8.92
C ALA A 191 -3.09 2.03 10.42
N SER A 192 -3.45 1.05 11.25
CA SER A 192 -3.20 1.06 12.69
C SER A 192 -1.71 0.99 13.00
N TYR A 193 -0.94 0.16 12.31
CA TYR A 193 0.52 0.11 12.45
C TYR A 193 1.18 1.43 12.03
N ILE A 194 0.75 2.02 10.93
CA ILE A 194 1.24 3.32 10.46
C ILE A 194 1.00 4.39 11.52
N GLN A 195 -0.23 4.51 12.05
CA GLN A 195 -0.57 5.48 13.09
C GLN A 195 0.19 5.26 14.40
N ASN A 196 0.39 4.00 14.80
CA ASN A 196 1.19 3.66 15.98
C ASN A 196 2.66 4.09 15.82
N ASN A 197 3.24 3.93 14.64
CA ASN A 197 4.60 4.39 14.35
C ASN A 197 4.70 5.91 14.36
N PHE A 198 3.76 6.62 13.74
CA PHE A 198 3.69 8.09 13.83
C PHE A 198 3.65 8.57 15.27
N THR A 199 2.87 7.91 16.12
CA THR A 199 2.71 8.27 17.54
C THR A 199 3.93 7.90 18.37
N ASN A 200 4.34 6.64 18.29
CA ASN A 200 5.30 6.07 19.26
C ASN A 200 6.75 6.33 18.85
N VAL A 201 7.06 6.33 17.55
CA VAL A 201 8.41 6.55 17.03
C VAL A 201 8.63 8.02 16.70
N LEU A 202 7.77 8.60 15.86
CA LEU A 202 7.94 9.97 15.37
C LEU A 202 7.33 11.03 16.30
N LYS A 203 6.65 10.62 17.40
CA LYS A 203 6.01 11.51 18.38
C LYS A 203 5.07 12.53 17.74
N ARG A 204 4.40 12.13 16.67
CA ARG A 204 3.37 12.95 16.01
C ARG A 204 2.03 12.79 16.73
N LYS A 205 1.23 13.85 16.73
CA LYS A 205 -0.15 13.78 17.25
C LYS A 205 -0.95 12.80 16.40
N ASN A 206 -1.50 11.78 17.06
CA ASN A 206 -2.36 10.79 16.42
C ASN A 206 -3.75 11.39 16.19
N ARG A 207 -4.19 11.44 14.96
CA ARG A 207 -5.54 11.83 14.57
C ARG A 207 -6.42 10.63 14.22
N GLY A 208 -5.86 9.42 14.31
CA GLY A 208 -6.54 8.14 14.16
C GLY A 208 -6.54 7.58 12.75
N VAL A 209 -7.05 6.36 12.66
CA VAL A 209 -7.48 5.72 11.40
C VAL A 209 -8.87 6.24 11.08
N LYS A 210 -9.11 6.58 9.82
CA LYS A 210 -10.34 7.17 9.28
C LYS A 210 -10.91 6.26 8.18
N GLN A 211 -12.20 6.35 8.01
CA GLN A 211 -12.94 5.70 6.94
C GLN A 211 -13.78 6.72 6.19
#